data_29d39ebadcd3095c6bccf271379f6844
#
_entry.id   29d39ebadcd3095c6bccf271379f6844
#
_cell.length_a   1.000
_cell.length_b   1.000
_cell.length_c   1.000
_cell.angle_alpha   90.00
_cell.angle_beta   90.00
_cell.angle_gamma   90.00
#
_symmetry.space_group_name_H-M   'P 1'
#
loop_
_entity.id
_entity.type
_entity.pdbx_description
1 polymer ?
#
loop_
_entity_poly.entity_id
_entity_poly.type
_entity_poly.pdbx_seq_one_letter_code
_entity_poly.pdbx_strand_id
1 'polypeptide(L)'
;MLSAHQAAADDTGYQLGHGWQVPDTDLTLGGYAASSLDKVQGRPWTLDVNSLSLFLWWQPLERLKLFSETELENSLTVQQRRTSSDGAYLALERLYADWTQSDALNFRVGKFLTPVGRWNLIHAAPLVWTTSRPLITFEPFPTNATGAMAYGTLTSVGAGLDYSLYGSIGKELRPNHRLDTFNKAYGAHLSYPVQDYLQVGISFANFEQINERGERKNLVGVDATWSRGGYEVSTELGWRFSSEGDNSAEKGGFIQGVAPLGGKLYAVGRYEYFRESGAQPGVNLWLAGLDYRWNRALILKSEYSKAVDNRIDAQEGFQLSVAVLF
;
A
#
# COMPACT_ATOMS: atom_id res chain seq x y z
N MET A 1 20.54 -34.78 -0.38
CA MET A 1 21.66 -33.79 -0.21
C MET A 1 21.49 -32.74 -1.28
N LEU A 2 20.80 -31.66 -0.96
CA LEU A 2 20.68 -30.49 -1.83
C LEU A 2 21.71 -29.46 -1.31
N SER A 3 22.75 -29.28 -2.10
CA SER A 3 23.79 -28.29 -1.89
C SER A 3 23.15 -26.88 -1.95
N ALA A 4 23.04 -26.22 -0.81
CA ALA A 4 22.78 -24.80 -0.75
C ALA A 4 23.98 -24.09 -1.36
N HIS A 5 23.84 -23.55 -2.57
CA HIS A 5 24.74 -22.52 -3.06
C HIS A 5 24.52 -21.28 -2.16
N GLN A 6 25.36 -21.12 -1.16
CA GLN A 6 25.60 -19.83 -0.55
C GLN A 6 26.17 -18.93 -1.68
N ALA A 7 25.32 -17.98 -2.13
CA ALA A 7 25.84 -16.86 -2.90
C ALA A 7 26.91 -16.18 -2.01
N ALA A 8 28.14 -16.12 -2.51
CA ALA A 8 29.19 -15.36 -1.87
C ALA A 8 28.66 -13.94 -1.65
N ALA A 9 28.69 -13.48 -0.40
CA ALA A 9 28.47 -12.09 -0.09
C ALA A 9 29.57 -11.31 -0.84
N ASP A 10 29.17 -10.56 -1.85
CA ASP A 10 30.06 -9.62 -2.50
C ASP A 10 30.53 -8.63 -1.43
N ASP A 11 31.82 -8.30 -1.43
CA ASP A 11 32.45 -7.37 -0.48
C ASP A 11 31.87 -5.93 -0.57
N THR A 12 30.86 -5.73 -1.41
CA THR A 12 30.19 -4.45 -1.69
C THR A 12 29.10 -4.06 -0.69
N GLY A 13 28.70 -4.96 0.22
CA GLY A 13 27.58 -4.71 1.15
C GLY A 13 26.19 -4.64 0.49
N TYR A 14 26.10 -4.86 -0.83
CA TYR A 14 24.84 -4.85 -1.57
C TYR A 14 24.24 -6.26 -1.69
N GLN A 15 22.93 -6.35 -1.48
CA GLN A 15 22.17 -7.58 -1.72
C GLN A 15 20.83 -7.26 -2.43
N LEU A 16 20.61 -7.87 -3.57
CA LEU A 16 19.38 -7.69 -4.34
C LEU A 16 18.14 -8.01 -3.51
N GLY A 17 17.22 -7.05 -3.42
CA GLY A 17 15.99 -7.13 -2.61
C GLY A 17 16.19 -6.78 -1.13
N HIS A 18 17.40 -6.44 -0.70
CA HIS A 18 17.70 -5.98 0.66
C HIS A 18 18.41 -4.62 0.69
N GLY A 19 18.90 -4.17 -0.46
CA GLY A 19 19.61 -2.90 -0.58
C GLY A 19 21.10 -2.99 -0.32
N TRP A 20 21.71 -1.82 -0.09
CA TRP A 20 23.12 -1.63 0.19
C TRP A 20 23.30 -1.18 1.64
N GLN A 21 23.91 -2.03 2.43
CA GLN A 21 24.39 -1.69 3.77
C GLN A 21 25.66 -0.86 3.62
N VAL A 22 25.61 0.41 4.03
CA VAL A 22 26.77 1.30 3.98
C VAL A 22 27.81 0.82 5.00
N PRO A 23 29.05 0.48 4.57
CA PRO A 23 30.07 -0.05 5.46
C PRO A 23 30.32 0.85 6.68
N ASP A 24 30.58 0.24 7.82
CA ASP A 24 30.86 0.91 9.10
C ASP A 24 29.74 1.83 9.60
N THR A 25 28.51 1.63 9.12
CA THR A 25 27.32 2.40 9.54
C THR A 25 26.11 1.50 9.72
N ASP A 26 25.11 1.99 10.48
CA ASP A 26 23.79 1.37 10.58
C ASP A 26 22.81 1.93 9.53
N LEU A 27 23.34 2.36 8.37
CA LEU A 27 22.59 2.94 7.27
C LEU A 27 22.42 1.90 6.15
N THR A 28 21.18 1.68 5.73
CA THR A 28 20.84 0.87 4.56
C THR A 28 20.11 1.72 3.53
N LEU A 29 20.54 1.64 2.28
CA LEU A 29 19.91 2.25 1.12
C LEU A 29 19.31 1.15 0.25
N GLY A 30 18.10 1.33 -0.20
CA GLY A 30 17.41 0.40 -1.10
C GLY A 30 16.24 1.05 -1.77
N GLY A 31 15.37 0.26 -2.35
CA GLY A 31 14.21 0.80 -3.01
C GLY A 31 13.53 -0.19 -3.94
N TYR A 32 12.61 0.31 -4.75
CA TYR A 32 12.02 -0.46 -5.83
C TYR A 32 11.78 0.39 -7.07
N ALA A 33 11.71 -0.27 -8.20
CA ALA A 33 11.25 0.31 -9.45
C ALA A 33 10.07 -0.51 -9.98
N ALA A 34 9.07 0.17 -10.55
CA ALA A 34 7.93 -0.48 -11.18
C ALA A 34 7.56 0.21 -12.49
N SER A 35 7.20 -0.59 -13.49
CA SER A 35 6.65 -0.12 -14.74
C SER A 35 5.48 -0.98 -15.17
N SER A 36 4.53 -0.39 -15.91
CA SER A 36 3.38 -1.10 -16.47
C SER A 36 3.21 -0.84 -17.95
N LEU A 37 2.61 -1.81 -18.63
CA LEU A 37 2.11 -1.71 -19.99
C LEU A 37 0.61 -1.95 -19.96
N ASP A 38 -0.15 -0.90 -20.23
CA ASP A 38 -1.59 -0.88 -20.05
C ASP A 38 -2.32 -0.84 -21.39
N LYS A 39 -3.39 -1.62 -21.49
CA LYS A 39 -4.34 -1.58 -22.60
C LYS A 39 -5.75 -1.40 -22.08
N VAL A 40 -6.09 -0.16 -21.79
CA VAL A 40 -7.45 0.23 -21.40
C VAL A 40 -8.36 0.19 -22.63
N GLN A 41 -9.60 -0.22 -22.42
CA GLN A 41 -10.59 -0.30 -23.48
C GLN A 41 -10.77 1.07 -24.15
N GLY A 42 -10.68 1.11 -25.50
CA GLY A 42 -10.83 2.35 -26.27
C GLY A 42 -9.59 3.26 -26.31
N ARG A 43 -8.52 2.95 -25.58
CA ARG A 43 -7.28 3.74 -25.54
C ARG A 43 -6.10 3.00 -26.21
N PRO A 44 -5.07 3.69 -26.73
CA PRO A 44 -3.85 3.04 -27.20
C PRO A 44 -3.10 2.36 -26.05
N TRP A 45 -2.16 1.48 -26.39
CA TRP A 45 -1.21 0.95 -25.42
C TRP A 45 -0.40 2.09 -24.79
N THR A 46 -0.24 2.02 -23.49
CA THR A 46 0.56 2.98 -22.71
C THR A 46 1.58 2.21 -21.89
N LEU A 47 2.85 2.54 -22.05
CA LEU A 47 3.93 2.08 -21.18
C LEU A 47 4.24 3.21 -20.21
N ASP A 48 4.11 2.93 -18.93
CA ASP A 48 4.41 3.86 -17.85
C ASP A 48 5.57 3.34 -16.98
N VAL A 49 6.53 4.21 -16.68
CA VAL A 49 7.47 4.02 -15.57
C VAL A 49 6.80 4.66 -14.35
N ASN A 50 6.05 3.83 -13.61
CA ASN A 50 5.13 4.28 -12.58
C ASN A 50 5.86 4.81 -11.36
N SER A 51 6.86 4.05 -10.87
CA SER A 51 7.49 4.27 -9.59
C SER A 51 8.98 4.01 -9.64
N LEU A 52 9.74 4.93 -9.07
CA LEU A 52 11.12 4.71 -8.65
C LEU A 52 11.25 5.21 -7.22
N SER A 53 11.13 4.30 -6.25
CA SER A 53 11.22 4.60 -4.82
C SER A 53 12.62 4.34 -4.29
N LEU A 54 13.13 5.30 -3.53
CA LEU A 54 14.38 5.18 -2.78
C LEU A 54 14.06 5.15 -1.29
N PHE A 55 14.62 4.16 -0.61
CA PHE A 55 14.49 3.94 0.82
C PHE A 55 15.80 4.23 1.52
N LEU A 56 15.69 4.86 2.68
CA LEU A 56 16.77 5.05 3.60
C LEU A 56 16.33 4.54 4.98
N TRP A 57 17.04 3.55 5.49
CA TRP A 57 16.89 3.08 6.87
C TRP A 57 18.16 3.40 7.63
N TRP A 58 18.04 4.11 8.72
CA TRP A 58 19.16 4.46 9.58
C TRP A 58 18.81 4.22 11.04
N GLN A 59 19.67 3.50 11.75
CA GLN A 59 19.53 3.21 13.17
C GLN A 59 20.68 3.82 13.98
N PRO A 60 20.73 5.17 14.16
CA PRO A 60 21.84 5.84 14.84
C PRO A 60 21.98 5.46 16.30
N LEU A 61 20.91 4.95 16.93
CA LEU A 61 20.88 4.49 18.30
C LEU A 61 20.08 3.20 18.41
N GLU A 62 20.35 2.37 19.40
CA GLU A 62 19.66 1.09 19.65
C GLU A 62 18.13 1.23 19.61
N ARG A 63 17.61 2.35 20.16
CA ARG A 63 16.15 2.59 20.26
C ARG A 63 15.60 3.58 19.25
N LEU A 64 16.45 4.22 18.45
CA LEU A 64 16.04 5.23 17.47
C LEU A 64 16.26 4.71 16.06
N LYS A 65 15.18 4.64 15.27
CA LYS A 65 15.22 4.31 13.86
C LYS A 65 14.67 5.47 13.04
N LEU A 66 15.34 5.81 11.97
CA LEU A 66 14.90 6.80 11.00
C LEU A 66 14.59 6.08 9.69
N PHE A 67 13.49 6.44 9.06
CA PHE A 67 13.11 5.93 7.76
C PHE A 67 12.68 7.06 6.84
N SER A 68 13.12 6.98 5.59
CA SER A 68 12.65 7.86 4.53
C SER A 68 12.35 7.06 3.27
N GLU A 69 11.29 7.43 2.60
CA GLU A 69 10.93 6.98 1.26
C GLU A 69 10.62 8.19 0.39
N THR A 70 11.38 8.29 -0.69
CA THR A 70 11.15 9.30 -1.73
C THR A 70 10.89 8.58 -3.04
N GLU A 71 9.79 8.91 -3.70
CA GLU A 71 9.34 8.25 -4.92
C GLU A 71 9.26 9.25 -6.08
N LEU A 72 9.86 8.90 -7.20
CA LEU A 72 9.63 9.54 -8.49
C LEU A 72 8.47 8.81 -9.17
N GLU A 73 7.28 9.41 -9.09
CA GLU A 73 6.07 8.89 -9.71
C GLU A 73 5.96 9.29 -11.18
N ASN A 74 5.38 8.41 -11.99
CA ASN A 74 5.01 8.65 -13.38
C ASN A 74 6.13 9.33 -14.19
N SER A 75 7.36 8.84 -13.99
CA SER A 75 8.58 9.48 -14.52
C SER A 75 8.62 9.51 -16.04
N LEU A 76 7.98 8.54 -16.71
CA LEU A 76 7.91 8.44 -18.15
C LEU A 76 6.63 7.72 -18.59
N THR A 77 5.90 8.33 -19.51
CA THR A 77 4.76 7.72 -20.21
C THR A 77 5.06 7.66 -21.70
N VAL A 78 5.00 6.45 -22.29
CA VAL A 78 5.18 6.22 -23.72
C VAL A 78 3.89 5.68 -24.32
N GLN A 79 3.34 6.41 -25.29
CA GLN A 79 2.17 6.04 -26.06
C GLN A 79 2.53 5.91 -27.55
N GLN A 80 1.65 5.33 -28.34
CA GLN A 80 1.91 5.01 -29.76
C GLN A 80 2.53 6.17 -30.59
N ARG A 81 2.27 7.42 -30.23
CA ARG A 81 2.75 8.62 -30.94
C ARG A 81 3.29 9.74 -30.04
N ARG A 82 3.43 9.46 -28.74
CA ARG A 82 3.83 10.48 -27.77
C ARG A 82 4.65 9.83 -26.67
N THR A 83 5.75 10.49 -26.35
CA THR A 83 6.51 10.22 -25.10
C THR A 83 6.44 11.49 -24.26
N SER A 84 6.12 11.38 -22.99
CA SER A 84 5.95 12.50 -22.08
C SER A 84 6.48 12.14 -20.70
N SER A 85 7.06 13.13 -20.02
CA SER A 85 7.37 13.13 -18.61
C SER A 85 6.57 14.18 -17.83
N ASP A 86 5.52 14.73 -18.45
CA ASP A 86 4.69 15.79 -17.85
C ASP A 86 3.98 15.32 -16.57
N GLY A 87 3.85 14.00 -16.41
CA GLY A 87 3.32 13.36 -15.20
C GLY A 87 4.32 13.18 -14.07
N ALA A 88 5.62 13.40 -14.33
CA ALA A 88 6.67 13.15 -13.35
C ALA A 88 6.49 14.03 -12.10
N TYR A 89 6.53 13.39 -10.93
CA TYR A 89 6.40 14.05 -9.65
C TYR A 89 7.30 13.39 -8.61
N LEU A 90 8.07 14.18 -7.88
CA LEU A 90 8.91 13.68 -6.78
C LEU A 90 8.12 13.79 -5.47
N ALA A 91 7.59 12.68 -5.02
CA ALA A 91 6.84 12.55 -3.78
C ALA A 91 7.79 12.23 -2.60
N LEU A 92 7.51 12.83 -1.45
CA LEU A 92 7.99 12.33 -0.18
C LEU A 92 6.90 11.43 0.40
N GLU A 93 7.03 10.12 0.23
CA GLU A 93 6.01 9.17 0.69
C GLU A 93 6.05 8.99 2.20
N ARG A 94 7.23 8.77 2.74
CA ARG A 94 7.41 8.57 4.18
C ARG A 94 8.67 9.30 4.66
N LEU A 95 8.60 9.88 5.84
CA LEU A 95 9.75 10.41 6.58
C LEU A 95 9.40 10.44 8.07
N TYR A 96 9.94 9.52 8.82
CA TYR A 96 9.64 9.42 10.25
C TYR A 96 10.81 8.93 11.09
N ALA A 97 10.70 9.21 12.38
CA ALA A 97 11.53 8.66 13.42
C ALA A 97 10.69 7.73 14.29
N ASP A 98 11.21 6.55 14.58
CA ASP A 98 10.67 5.56 15.51
C ASP A 98 11.53 5.50 16.77
N TRP A 99 10.89 5.61 17.91
CA TRP A 99 11.48 5.36 19.21
C TRP A 99 10.91 4.08 19.81
N THR A 100 11.75 3.08 20.03
CA THR A 100 11.36 1.80 20.64
C THR A 100 11.53 1.86 22.15
N GLN A 101 10.42 1.86 22.89
CA GLN A 101 10.42 1.78 24.34
C GLN A 101 10.39 0.32 24.80
N SER A 102 9.55 -0.50 24.18
CA SER A 102 9.40 -1.94 24.38
C SER A 102 8.65 -2.56 23.20
N ASP A 103 8.53 -3.88 23.14
CA ASP A 103 7.71 -4.55 22.12
C ASP A 103 6.24 -4.10 22.19
N ALA A 104 5.76 -3.81 23.39
CA ALA A 104 4.39 -3.36 23.60
C ALA A 104 4.18 -1.86 23.32
N LEU A 105 5.22 -1.05 23.24
CA LEU A 105 5.09 0.41 23.09
C LEU A 105 6.23 1.00 22.28
N ASN A 106 5.89 1.56 21.15
CA ASN A 106 6.77 2.32 20.27
C ASN A 106 6.10 3.64 19.92
N PHE A 107 6.88 4.64 19.59
CA PHE A 107 6.41 5.94 19.14
C PHE A 107 7.00 6.27 17.79
N ARG A 108 6.15 6.74 16.88
CA ARG A 108 6.55 7.26 15.57
C ARG A 108 6.16 8.71 15.46
N VAL A 109 7.04 9.53 14.90
CA VAL A 109 6.76 10.94 14.60
C VAL A 109 7.25 11.26 13.20
N GLY A 110 6.41 11.92 12.41
CA GLY A 110 6.72 12.32 11.04
C GLY A 110 5.59 12.02 10.07
N LYS A 111 5.94 11.79 8.80
CA LYS A 111 5.02 11.37 7.73
C LYS A 111 5.08 9.85 7.59
N PHE A 112 3.93 9.21 7.71
CA PHE A 112 3.78 7.76 7.66
C PHE A 112 2.50 7.35 6.93
N LEU A 113 2.39 6.08 6.53
CA LEU A 113 1.18 5.55 5.93
C LEU A 113 0.07 5.47 6.98
N THR A 114 -1.11 5.94 6.61
CA THR A 114 -2.29 5.90 7.48
C THR A 114 -2.63 4.44 7.80
N PRO A 115 -2.66 4.03 9.09
CA PRO A 115 -2.96 2.65 9.45
C PRO A 115 -4.47 2.38 9.38
N VAL A 116 -4.96 2.26 8.14
CA VAL A 116 -6.34 1.84 7.81
C VAL A 116 -6.25 0.66 6.87
N GLY A 117 -6.83 -0.47 7.28
CA GLY A 117 -6.67 -1.74 6.60
C GLY A 117 -5.23 -2.25 6.60
N ARG A 118 -5.01 -3.33 5.90
CA ARG A 118 -3.68 -3.91 5.71
C ARG A 118 -3.03 -3.45 4.41
N TRP A 119 -3.81 -3.33 3.32
CA TRP A 119 -3.28 -3.01 1.99
C TRP A 119 -2.51 -1.69 1.98
N ASN A 120 -3.04 -0.64 2.58
CA ASN A 120 -2.38 0.66 2.59
C ASN A 120 -0.95 0.58 3.16
N LEU A 121 -0.70 -0.32 4.11
CA LEU A 121 0.61 -0.48 4.75
C LEU A 121 1.62 -1.29 3.90
N ILE A 122 1.14 -2.09 2.93
CA ILE A 122 1.97 -2.99 2.10
C ILE A 122 1.87 -2.69 0.60
N HIS A 123 1.34 -1.54 0.21
CA HIS A 123 0.96 -1.18 -1.17
C HIS A 123 2.11 -1.12 -2.19
N ALA A 124 3.37 -1.23 -1.76
CA ALA A 124 4.51 -1.21 -2.66
C ALA A 124 4.41 -2.30 -3.73
N ALA A 125 4.63 -1.91 -4.99
CA ALA A 125 4.41 -2.78 -6.16
C ALA A 125 5.04 -4.19 -6.06
N PRO A 126 6.25 -4.39 -5.49
CA PRO A 126 6.80 -5.73 -5.34
C PRO A 126 6.12 -6.60 -4.27
N LEU A 127 5.40 -6.00 -3.34
CA LEU A 127 4.82 -6.70 -2.18
C LEU A 127 3.39 -7.20 -2.44
N VAL A 128 2.68 -6.57 -3.36
CA VAL A 128 1.28 -6.87 -3.65
C VAL A 128 1.13 -7.83 -4.84
N TRP A 129 0.03 -8.57 -4.90
CA TRP A 129 -0.23 -9.60 -5.91
C TRP A 129 -0.72 -9.06 -7.25
N THR A 130 -1.28 -7.84 -7.26
CA THR A 130 -1.87 -7.21 -8.44
C THR A 130 -1.14 -5.93 -8.82
N THR A 131 -1.27 -5.50 -10.06
CA THR A 131 -0.80 -4.20 -10.52
C THR A 131 -1.74 -3.10 -10.04
N SER A 132 -3.04 -3.34 -10.20
CA SER A 132 -4.08 -2.40 -9.76
C SER A 132 -4.32 -2.47 -8.25
N ARG A 133 -4.54 -1.30 -7.66
CA ARG A 133 -4.87 -1.13 -6.24
C ARG A 133 -6.38 -1.24 -6.02
N PRO A 134 -6.86 -1.96 -4.98
CA PRO A 134 -8.29 -1.98 -4.66
C PRO A 134 -8.80 -0.60 -4.24
N LEU A 135 -9.94 -0.18 -4.79
CA LEU A 135 -10.52 1.16 -4.60
C LEU A 135 -10.71 1.54 -3.13
N ILE A 136 -11.25 0.63 -2.33
CA ILE A 136 -11.51 0.90 -0.91
C ILE A 136 -10.25 1.23 -0.10
N THR A 137 -9.08 0.91 -0.60
CA THR A 137 -7.82 1.08 0.13
C THR A 137 -7.18 2.46 -0.04
N PHE A 138 -7.74 3.34 -0.90
CA PHE A 138 -7.20 4.69 -1.12
C PHE A 138 -8.27 5.76 -1.39
N GLU A 139 -9.44 5.42 -1.95
CA GLU A 139 -10.48 6.41 -2.27
C GLU A 139 -11.07 7.08 -1.03
N PRO A 140 -11.44 6.33 0.05
CA PRO A 140 -12.20 6.93 1.13
C PRO A 140 -11.38 7.71 2.15
N PHE A 141 -10.04 7.68 2.07
CA PHE A 141 -9.17 8.35 3.06
C PHE A 141 -7.79 8.71 2.50
N PRO A 142 -7.13 9.77 3.00
CA PRO A 142 -5.75 10.06 2.69
C PRO A 142 -4.80 8.94 3.12
N THR A 143 -4.02 8.43 2.17
CA THR A 143 -3.12 7.27 2.36
C THR A 143 -1.95 7.55 3.30
N ASN A 144 -1.60 8.83 3.49
CA ASN A 144 -0.51 9.30 4.34
C ASN A 144 -1.03 10.24 5.43
N ALA A 145 -0.38 10.21 6.57
CA ALA A 145 -0.58 11.14 7.68
C ALA A 145 0.75 11.73 8.13
N THR A 146 0.74 12.99 8.55
CA THR A 146 1.88 13.62 9.22
C THR A 146 1.49 13.94 10.66
N GLY A 147 2.18 13.36 11.62
CA GLY A 147 1.82 13.50 13.01
C GLY A 147 2.60 12.57 13.93
N ALA A 148 1.91 12.02 14.91
CA ALA A 148 2.47 11.05 15.85
C ALA A 148 1.62 9.79 15.90
N MET A 149 2.27 8.66 16.19
CA MET A 149 1.64 7.36 16.36
C MET A 149 2.28 6.62 17.54
N ALA A 150 1.44 5.99 18.36
CA ALA A 150 1.85 4.98 19.34
C ALA A 150 1.43 3.61 18.81
N TYR A 151 2.32 2.64 18.81
CA TYR A 151 2.07 1.30 18.27
C TYR A 151 2.87 0.22 18.98
N GLY A 152 2.45 -1.01 18.86
CA GLY A 152 3.14 -2.16 19.43
C GLY A 152 2.30 -3.40 19.46
N THR A 153 2.80 -4.45 20.13
CA THR A 153 2.13 -5.75 20.28
C THR A 153 1.87 -6.03 21.75
N LEU A 154 0.61 -6.15 22.12
CA LEU A 154 0.17 -6.53 23.47
C LEU A 154 0.19 -8.05 23.60
N THR A 155 1.32 -8.63 24.00
CA THR A 155 1.51 -10.07 24.17
C THR A 155 0.69 -10.68 25.31
N SER A 156 0.14 -9.84 26.19
CA SER A 156 -0.79 -10.26 27.24
C SER A 156 -2.20 -10.58 26.74
N VAL A 157 -2.51 -10.26 25.47
CA VAL A 157 -3.82 -10.49 24.86
C VAL A 157 -3.71 -11.68 23.89
N GLY A 158 -4.05 -12.87 24.36
CA GLY A 158 -4.09 -14.09 23.56
C GLY A 158 -2.79 -14.40 22.81
N ALA A 159 -2.85 -14.46 21.49
CA ALA A 159 -1.69 -14.70 20.63
C ALA A 159 -0.87 -13.43 20.30
N GLY A 160 -1.24 -12.28 20.90
CA GLY A 160 -0.66 -10.97 20.65
C GLY A 160 -1.64 -10.08 19.86
N LEU A 161 -1.96 -8.91 20.41
CA LEU A 161 -2.78 -7.91 19.73
C LEU A 161 -1.87 -6.78 19.26
N ASP A 162 -1.75 -6.62 17.94
CA ASP A 162 -1.08 -5.46 17.35
C ASP A 162 -2.01 -4.26 17.37
N TYR A 163 -1.49 -3.10 17.73
CA TYR A 163 -2.25 -1.86 17.72
C TYR A 163 -1.45 -0.70 17.15
N SER A 164 -2.15 0.23 16.55
CA SER A 164 -1.65 1.54 16.13
C SER A 164 -2.68 2.60 16.47
N LEU A 165 -2.26 3.63 17.23
CA LEU A 165 -3.06 4.80 17.58
C LEU A 165 -2.35 6.02 17.00
N TYR A 166 -3.01 6.81 16.15
CA TYR A 166 -2.37 7.94 15.50
C TYR A 166 -3.17 9.22 15.58
N GLY A 167 -2.45 10.33 15.48
CA GLY A 167 -3.01 11.66 15.35
C GLY A 167 -2.20 12.51 14.39
N SER A 168 -2.91 13.32 13.60
CA SER A 168 -2.36 14.27 12.64
C SER A 168 -3.02 15.62 12.84
N ILE A 169 -2.21 16.68 12.93
CA ILE A 169 -2.68 18.06 13.09
C ILE A 169 -1.93 18.96 12.13
N GLY A 170 -2.69 19.65 11.27
CA GLY A 170 -2.15 20.61 10.33
C GLY A 170 -1.77 19.98 8.99
N LYS A 171 -0.99 20.73 8.21
CA LYS A 171 -0.62 20.33 6.86
C LYS A 171 0.31 19.14 6.84
N GLU A 172 0.09 18.25 5.92
CA GLU A 172 1.00 17.15 5.63
C GLU A 172 2.39 17.66 5.24
N LEU A 173 3.43 16.98 5.67
CA LEU A 173 4.81 17.26 5.30
C LEU A 173 5.00 16.96 3.79
N ARG A 174 5.33 18.02 3.00
CA ARG A 174 5.40 17.94 1.53
C ARG A 174 4.20 17.21 0.93
N PRO A 175 3.00 17.79 1.00
CA PRO A 175 1.79 17.15 0.50
C PRO A 175 1.90 16.92 -1.01
N ASN A 176 1.41 15.78 -1.47
CA ASN A 176 1.18 15.58 -2.88
C ASN A 176 0.01 16.50 -3.31
N HIS A 177 0.28 17.45 -4.22
CA HIS A 177 -0.71 18.42 -4.68
C HIS A 177 -1.88 17.81 -5.47
N ARG A 178 -1.76 16.53 -5.83
CA ARG A 178 -2.81 15.77 -6.53
C ARG A 178 -3.76 15.08 -5.56
N LEU A 179 -3.42 15.04 -4.27
CA LEU A 179 -4.19 14.36 -3.25
C LEU A 179 -4.80 15.36 -2.27
N ASP A 180 -6.00 15.07 -1.81
CA ASP A 180 -6.62 15.83 -0.73
C ASP A 180 -6.20 15.22 0.61
N THR A 181 -5.25 15.86 1.27
CA THR A 181 -4.59 15.37 2.47
C THR A 181 -5.36 15.72 3.74
N PHE A 182 -5.00 15.10 4.87
CA PHE A 182 -5.56 15.45 6.17
C PHE A 182 -5.28 16.91 6.56
N ASN A 183 -6.32 17.59 7.04
CA ASN A 183 -6.20 18.81 7.82
C ASN A 183 -6.07 18.46 9.31
N LYS A 184 -6.89 17.53 9.80
CA LYS A 184 -6.84 16.95 11.14
C LYS A 184 -7.30 15.50 11.06
N ALA A 185 -6.64 14.61 11.76
CA ALA A 185 -7.06 13.22 11.86
C ALA A 185 -6.66 12.60 13.18
N TYR A 186 -7.44 11.63 13.62
CA TYR A 186 -7.04 10.65 14.62
C TYR A 186 -7.69 9.32 14.28
N GLY A 187 -7.03 8.25 14.65
CA GLY A 187 -7.54 6.92 14.36
C GLY A 187 -6.79 5.83 15.07
N ALA A 188 -7.27 4.62 14.85
CA ALA A 188 -6.72 3.41 15.40
C ALA A 188 -6.85 2.25 14.41
N HIS A 189 -5.89 1.36 14.44
CA HIS A 189 -5.97 0.05 13.80
C HIS A 189 -5.58 -1.01 14.83
N LEU A 190 -6.37 -2.07 14.93
CA LEU A 190 -6.11 -3.24 15.75
C LEU A 190 -6.05 -4.45 14.83
N SER A 191 -5.06 -5.31 15.03
CA SER A 191 -4.90 -6.54 14.27
C SER A 191 -4.59 -7.71 15.18
N TYR A 192 -5.30 -8.82 15.00
CA TYR A 192 -5.22 -9.99 15.85
C TYR A 192 -5.01 -11.28 15.06
N PRO A 193 -3.96 -12.07 15.36
CA PRO A 193 -3.78 -13.38 14.78
C PRO A 193 -4.72 -14.39 15.46
N VAL A 194 -5.85 -14.68 14.80
CA VAL A 194 -6.82 -15.67 15.30
C VAL A 194 -6.20 -17.06 15.30
N GLN A 195 -5.38 -17.34 14.30
CA GLN A 195 -4.58 -18.54 14.13
C GLN A 195 -3.31 -18.20 13.35
N ASP A 196 -2.30 -19.04 13.33
CA ASP A 196 -1.02 -18.82 12.62
C ASP A 196 -1.19 -18.48 11.12
N TYR A 197 -2.33 -18.83 10.55
CA TYR A 197 -2.66 -18.61 9.14
C TYR A 197 -3.84 -17.64 8.91
N LEU A 198 -4.42 -17.07 9.97
CA LEU A 198 -5.56 -16.14 9.88
C LEU A 198 -5.34 -14.93 10.78
N GLN A 199 -5.23 -13.78 10.17
CA GLN A 199 -5.19 -12.47 10.82
C GLN A 199 -6.45 -11.69 10.49
N VAL A 200 -7.01 -10.99 11.46
CA VAL A 200 -8.16 -10.10 11.30
C VAL A 200 -7.84 -8.72 11.87
N GLY A 201 -8.39 -7.68 11.26
CA GLY A 201 -8.15 -6.31 11.70
C GLY A 201 -9.42 -5.48 11.71
N ILE A 202 -9.38 -4.41 12.51
CA ILE A 202 -10.40 -3.36 12.54
C ILE A 202 -9.71 -2.00 12.58
N SER A 203 -10.24 -1.08 11.77
CA SER A 203 -9.74 0.29 11.66
C SER A 203 -10.83 1.29 12.00
N PHE A 204 -10.43 2.38 12.62
CA PHE A 204 -11.25 3.56 12.83
C PHE A 204 -10.44 4.80 12.48
N ALA A 205 -11.05 5.75 11.78
CA ALA A 205 -10.49 7.08 11.57
C ALA A 205 -11.58 8.15 11.67
N ASN A 206 -11.26 9.25 12.32
CA ASN A 206 -12.05 10.48 12.29
C ASN A 206 -11.15 11.59 11.74
N PHE A 207 -11.56 12.24 10.67
CA PHE A 207 -10.70 13.18 9.97
C PHE A 207 -11.47 14.29 9.25
N GLU A 208 -10.74 15.33 8.91
CA GLU A 208 -11.10 16.46 8.08
C GLU A 208 -10.02 16.61 7.01
N GLN A 209 -10.39 16.86 5.77
CA GLN A 209 -9.45 17.05 4.66
C GLN A 209 -9.25 18.54 4.36
N ILE A 210 -8.12 18.89 3.71
CA ILE A 210 -7.75 20.29 3.50
C ILE A 210 -8.71 21.01 2.57
N ASN A 211 -9.20 20.35 1.53
CA ASN A 211 -10.14 20.93 0.56
C ASN A 211 -11.59 20.96 1.07
N GLU A 212 -11.89 20.17 2.10
CA GLU A 212 -13.23 20.03 2.68
C GLU A 212 -13.22 20.36 4.18
N ARG A 213 -12.68 21.55 4.49
CA ARG A 213 -12.56 22.02 5.87
C ARG A 213 -13.94 22.27 6.49
N GLY A 214 -14.08 21.79 7.73
CA GLY A 214 -15.35 21.84 8.46
C GLY A 214 -16.18 20.57 8.31
N GLU A 215 -15.95 19.77 7.28
CA GLU A 215 -16.59 18.48 7.11
C GLU A 215 -15.83 17.39 7.86
N ARG A 216 -16.42 16.85 8.90
CA ARG A 216 -15.89 15.72 9.67
C ARG A 216 -16.34 14.40 9.06
N LYS A 217 -15.37 13.58 8.73
CA LYS A 217 -15.57 12.24 8.20
C LYS A 217 -15.20 11.18 9.22
N ASN A 218 -15.99 10.13 9.29
CA ASN A 218 -15.71 8.95 10.09
C ASN A 218 -15.57 7.76 9.16
N LEU A 219 -14.53 6.97 9.36
CA LEU A 219 -14.30 5.72 8.63
C LEU A 219 -14.20 4.57 9.62
N VAL A 220 -14.90 3.50 9.29
CA VAL A 220 -14.76 2.20 9.94
C VAL A 220 -14.39 1.19 8.89
N GLY A 221 -13.35 0.40 9.15
CA GLY A 221 -12.88 -0.66 8.26
C GLY A 221 -12.68 -1.97 8.99
N VAL A 222 -12.81 -3.07 8.27
CA VAL A 222 -12.42 -4.40 8.73
C VAL A 222 -11.58 -5.05 7.65
N ASP A 223 -10.58 -5.80 8.06
CA ASP A 223 -9.71 -6.54 7.16
C ASP A 223 -9.47 -7.97 7.67
N ALA A 224 -9.19 -8.88 6.76
CA ALA A 224 -8.79 -10.23 7.10
C ALA A 224 -7.85 -10.79 6.04
N THR A 225 -6.88 -11.58 6.49
CA THR A 225 -5.98 -12.33 5.62
C THR A 225 -5.82 -13.75 6.14
N TRP A 226 -6.12 -14.70 5.28
CA TRP A 226 -5.84 -16.11 5.49
C TRP A 226 -4.74 -16.54 4.51
N SER A 227 -3.70 -17.23 5.00
CA SER A 227 -2.58 -17.66 4.17
C SER A 227 -2.09 -19.04 4.64
N ARG A 228 -2.13 -20.04 3.76
CA ARG A 228 -1.64 -21.40 4.07
C ARG A 228 -1.24 -22.15 2.81
N GLY A 229 -0.06 -22.77 2.82
CA GLY A 229 0.38 -23.65 1.73
C GLY A 229 0.56 -22.96 0.38
N GLY A 230 0.87 -21.67 0.37
CA GLY A 230 1.00 -20.85 -0.86
C GLY A 230 -0.31 -20.26 -1.35
N TYR A 231 -1.46 -20.64 -0.78
CA TYR A 231 -2.76 -19.99 -1.00
C TYR A 231 -2.91 -18.80 -0.07
N GLU A 232 -3.54 -17.74 -0.57
CA GLU A 232 -3.91 -16.58 0.22
C GLU A 232 -5.33 -16.14 -0.14
N VAL A 233 -6.10 -15.72 0.88
CA VAL A 233 -7.35 -14.99 0.70
C VAL A 233 -7.27 -13.75 1.56
N SER A 234 -7.43 -12.57 0.94
CA SER A 234 -7.45 -11.28 1.63
C SER A 234 -8.72 -10.52 1.31
N THR A 235 -9.20 -9.76 2.27
CA THR A 235 -10.39 -8.93 2.15
C THR A 235 -10.25 -7.68 3.00
N GLU A 236 -10.78 -6.56 2.47
CA GLU A 236 -11.00 -5.34 3.24
C GLU A 236 -12.38 -4.78 2.90
N LEU A 237 -13.08 -4.32 3.92
CA LEU A 237 -14.36 -3.65 3.83
C LEU A 237 -14.26 -2.30 4.55
N GLY A 238 -14.87 -1.27 4.00
CA GLY A 238 -14.83 0.07 4.59
C GLY A 238 -16.12 0.85 4.39
N TRP A 239 -16.43 1.68 5.36
CA TRP A 239 -17.52 2.63 5.35
C TRP A 239 -17.00 3.97 5.83
N ARG A 240 -17.10 5.00 5.00
CA ARG A 240 -16.86 6.39 5.35
C ARG A 240 -18.19 7.14 5.35
N PHE A 241 -18.45 7.89 6.38
CA PHE A 241 -19.64 8.74 6.49
C PHE A 241 -19.27 10.12 7.02
N SER A 242 -19.94 11.14 6.53
CA SER A 242 -19.75 12.51 6.97
C SER A 242 -20.69 12.87 8.12
N SER A 243 -20.25 13.78 8.99
CA SER A 243 -21.09 14.34 10.06
C SER A 243 -22.05 15.42 9.56
N GLU A 244 -21.80 15.98 8.37
CA GLU A 244 -22.60 17.05 7.79
C GLU A 244 -23.42 16.54 6.60
N GLY A 245 -24.59 15.99 6.92
CA GLY A 245 -25.73 15.98 6.04
C GLY A 245 -25.68 14.98 4.94
N ASP A 246 -25.53 15.22 3.81
CA ASP A 246 -26.05 14.48 2.68
C ASP A 246 -25.52 13.05 2.54
N ASN A 247 -26.41 12.08 2.73
CA ASN A 247 -26.52 10.74 2.10
C ASN A 247 -25.25 10.10 1.46
N SER A 248 -24.10 10.59 1.76
CA SER A 248 -22.86 10.39 1.05
C SER A 248 -21.89 9.51 1.79
N ALA A 249 -22.37 8.38 2.31
CA ALA A 249 -21.47 7.35 2.78
C ALA A 249 -20.79 6.70 1.59
N GLU A 250 -19.48 6.84 1.52
CA GLU A 250 -18.68 5.96 0.68
C GLU A 250 -18.54 4.61 1.34
N LYS A 251 -18.66 3.57 0.56
CA LYS A 251 -18.49 2.21 1.07
C LYS A 251 -18.04 1.28 -0.02
N GLY A 252 -17.29 0.30 0.38
CA GLY A 252 -16.86 -0.72 -0.54
C GLY A 252 -16.07 -1.81 0.16
N GLY A 253 -15.51 -2.65 -0.66
CA GLY A 253 -14.61 -3.69 -0.23
C GLY A 253 -14.16 -4.56 -1.37
N PHE A 254 -13.20 -5.40 -1.09
CA PHE A 254 -12.75 -6.41 -2.02
C PHE A 254 -12.57 -7.76 -1.32
N ILE A 255 -12.58 -8.81 -2.12
CA ILE A 255 -12.06 -10.13 -1.78
C ILE A 255 -11.10 -10.55 -2.87
N GLN A 256 -9.90 -10.96 -2.49
CA GLN A 256 -8.85 -11.42 -3.39
C GLN A 256 -8.40 -12.81 -2.98
N GLY A 257 -8.31 -13.71 -3.96
CA GLY A 257 -7.76 -15.05 -3.80
C GLY A 257 -6.49 -15.21 -4.62
N VAL A 258 -5.51 -15.91 -4.04
CA VAL A 258 -4.25 -16.28 -4.70
C VAL A 258 -4.06 -17.79 -4.58
N ALA A 259 -3.69 -18.41 -5.69
CA ALA A 259 -3.46 -19.86 -5.74
C ALA A 259 -2.16 -20.18 -6.50
N PRO A 260 -1.28 -21.06 -5.96
CA PRO A 260 -0.10 -21.51 -6.67
C PRO A 260 -0.48 -22.40 -7.87
N LEU A 261 0.07 -22.08 -9.05
CA LEU A 261 -0.07 -22.89 -10.26
C LEU A 261 1.11 -23.84 -10.49
N GLY A 262 2.13 -23.73 -9.66
CA GLY A 262 3.37 -24.50 -9.73
C GLY A 262 4.60 -23.63 -9.98
N GLY A 263 5.74 -24.06 -9.45
CA GLY A 263 6.99 -23.32 -9.53
C GLY A 263 6.87 -21.95 -8.82
N LYS A 264 6.98 -20.90 -9.62
CA LYS A 264 6.96 -19.49 -9.17
C LYS A 264 5.73 -18.72 -9.68
N LEU A 265 4.77 -19.43 -10.27
CA LEU A 265 3.58 -18.86 -10.89
C LEU A 265 2.37 -18.99 -9.97
N TYR A 266 1.61 -17.92 -9.84
CA TYR A 266 0.39 -17.83 -9.06
C TYR A 266 -0.76 -17.27 -9.91
N ALA A 267 -1.97 -17.80 -9.71
CA ALA A 267 -3.20 -17.19 -10.19
C ALA A 267 -3.74 -16.25 -9.13
N VAL A 268 -4.28 -15.13 -9.59
CA VAL A 268 -4.92 -14.12 -8.73
C VAL A 268 -6.31 -13.83 -9.26
N GLY A 269 -7.29 -13.81 -8.38
CA GLY A 269 -8.65 -13.36 -8.68
C GLY A 269 -9.11 -12.35 -7.65
N ARG A 270 -9.75 -11.27 -8.07
CA ARG A 270 -10.30 -10.24 -7.17
C ARG A 270 -11.68 -9.81 -7.62
N TYR A 271 -12.58 -9.67 -6.68
CA TYR A 271 -13.84 -8.96 -6.85
C TYR A 271 -13.84 -7.75 -5.92
N GLU A 272 -14.28 -6.60 -6.45
CA GLU A 272 -14.43 -5.36 -5.72
C GLU A 272 -15.84 -4.80 -5.93
N TYR A 273 -16.36 -4.19 -4.88
CA TYR A 273 -17.48 -3.28 -4.93
C TYR A 273 -17.08 -1.96 -4.31
N PHE A 274 -17.34 -0.85 -4.98
CA PHE A 274 -17.12 0.48 -4.43
C PHE A 274 -18.25 1.42 -4.82
N ARG A 275 -18.71 2.20 -3.87
CA ARG A 275 -19.72 3.25 -4.06
C ARG A 275 -19.18 4.54 -3.45
N GLU A 276 -19.00 5.54 -4.32
CA GLU A 276 -18.75 6.91 -3.91
C GLU A 276 -19.94 7.53 -3.18
N SER A 277 -19.69 8.67 -2.57
CA SER A 277 -20.72 9.50 -1.96
C SER A 277 -21.78 9.94 -3.00
N GLY A 278 -23.04 9.99 -2.57
CA GLY A 278 -24.16 10.37 -3.42
C GLY A 278 -25.12 9.22 -3.77
N ALA A 279 -26.10 9.51 -4.64
CA ALA A 279 -27.18 8.58 -4.99
C ALA A 279 -26.83 7.58 -6.12
N GLN A 280 -25.58 7.55 -6.56
CA GLN A 280 -25.18 6.72 -7.70
C GLN A 280 -25.02 5.24 -7.30
N PRO A 281 -25.33 4.29 -8.20
CA PRO A 281 -24.99 2.90 -7.97
C PRO A 281 -23.47 2.72 -7.88
N GLY A 282 -23.03 1.77 -7.06
CA GLY A 282 -21.61 1.44 -6.95
C GLY A 282 -21.10 0.69 -8.18
N VAL A 283 -19.78 0.77 -8.39
CA VAL A 283 -19.07 -0.02 -9.40
C VAL A 283 -18.80 -1.44 -8.87
N ASN A 284 -18.94 -2.42 -9.74
CA ASN A 284 -18.50 -3.80 -9.50
C ASN A 284 -17.34 -4.09 -10.41
N LEU A 285 -16.19 -4.48 -9.86
CA LEU A 285 -14.98 -4.74 -10.61
C LEU A 285 -14.51 -6.18 -10.38
N TRP A 286 -14.23 -6.87 -11.48
CA TRP A 286 -13.68 -8.22 -11.50
C TRP A 286 -12.28 -8.18 -12.08
N LEU A 287 -11.36 -8.88 -11.46
CA LEU A 287 -9.99 -8.99 -11.91
C LEU A 287 -9.58 -10.46 -11.91
N ALA A 288 -8.91 -10.86 -12.97
CA ALA A 288 -8.19 -12.14 -13.07
C ALA A 288 -6.76 -11.86 -13.54
N GLY A 289 -5.78 -12.48 -12.91
CA GLY A 289 -4.38 -12.22 -13.19
C GLY A 289 -3.46 -13.39 -12.89
N LEU A 290 -2.22 -13.19 -13.30
CA LEU A 290 -1.09 -14.07 -13.02
C LEU A 290 0.05 -13.25 -12.40
N ASP A 291 0.67 -13.78 -11.37
CA ASP A 291 1.87 -13.23 -10.72
C ASP A 291 2.99 -14.26 -10.85
N TYR A 292 4.09 -13.87 -11.48
CA TYR A 292 5.28 -14.70 -11.64
C TYR A 292 6.44 -14.12 -10.83
N ARG A 293 6.80 -14.78 -9.75
CA ARG A 293 7.88 -14.39 -8.84
C ARG A 293 9.19 -15.03 -9.26
N TRP A 294 9.89 -14.38 -10.21
CA TRP A 294 11.19 -14.86 -10.68
C TRP A 294 12.14 -15.16 -9.50
N ASN A 295 12.24 -14.22 -8.59
CA ASN A 295 12.86 -14.35 -7.29
C ASN A 295 12.16 -13.40 -6.29
N ARG A 296 12.73 -13.20 -5.10
CA ARG A 296 12.16 -12.31 -4.09
C ARG A 296 12.16 -10.83 -4.49
N ALA A 297 13.04 -10.45 -5.43
CA ALA A 297 13.25 -9.08 -5.85
C ALA A 297 12.61 -8.74 -7.21
N LEU A 298 12.41 -9.71 -8.12
CA LEU A 298 11.87 -9.48 -9.46
C LEU A 298 10.54 -10.20 -9.61
N ILE A 299 9.50 -9.42 -9.83
CA ILE A 299 8.11 -9.88 -9.97
C ILE A 299 7.54 -9.38 -11.29
N LEU A 300 6.88 -10.27 -12.03
CA LEU A 300 6.15 -9.98 -13.26
C LEU A 300 4.68 -10.27 -13.01
N LYS A 301 3.80 -9.35 -13.40
CA LYS A 301 2.35 -9.50 -13.21
C LYS A 301 1.63 -9.27 -14.53
N SER A 302 0.53 -9.97 -14.70
CA SER A 302 -0.44 -9.69 -15.75
C SER A 302 -1.84 -9.77 -15.18
N GLU A 303 -2.70 -8.85 -15.56
CA GLU A 303 -4.08 -8.85 -15.11
C GLU A 303 -5.02 -8.31 -16.18
N TYR A 304 -6.26 -8.76 -16.12
CA TYR A 304 -7.37 -8.22 -16.87
C TYR A 304 -8.48 -7.85 -15.90
N SER A 305 -8.94 -6.61 -15.99
CA SER A 305 -10.03 -6.09 -15.17
C SER A 305 -11.24 -5.70 -16.02
N LYS A 306 -12.43 -5.92 -15.45
CA LYS A 306 -13.71 -5.56 -16.04
C LYS A 306 -14.62 -4.95 -14.97
N ALA A 307 -15.06 -3.73 -15.21
CA ALA A 307 -16.01 -3.04 -14.35
C ALA A 307 -17.43 -3.08 -14.97
N VAL A 308 -18.42 -3.11 -14.09
CA VAL A 308 -19.85 -2.96 -14.42
C VAL A 308 -20.34 -1.73 -13.68
N ASP A 309 -21.14 -0.91 -14.36
CA ASP A 309 -21.60 0.39 -13.87
C ASP A 309 -20.46 1.37 -13.56
N ASN A 310 -19.41 1.33 -14.39
CA ASN A 310 -18.17 2.10 -14.22
C ASN A 310 -18.42 3.61 -14.44
N ARG A 311 -18.78 4.32 -13.39
CA ARG A 311 -18.98 5.77 -13.39
C ARG A 311 -17.85 6.56 -12.74
N ILE A 312 -16.93 5.85 -12.09
CA ILE A 312 -15.76 6.43 -11.41
C ILE A 312 -14.48 6.29 -12.23
N ASP A 313 -14.60 5.93 -13.53
CA ASP A 313 -13.48 5.67 -14.43
C ASP A 313 -12.47 4.65 -13.86
N ALA A 314 -12.98 3.66 -13.11
CA ALA A 314 -12.15 2.55 -12.64
C ALA A 314 -11.47 1.86 -13.80
N GLN A 315 -10.22 1.50 -13.64
CA GLN A 315 -9.39 0.98 -14.71
C GLN A 315 -9.89 -0.37 -15.24
N GLU A 316 -10.20 -0.43 -16.53
CA GLU A 316 -10.64 -1.64 -17.22
C GLU A 316 -9.65 -2.01 -18.32
N GLY A 317 -9.45 -3.30 -18.54
CA GLY A 317 -8.64 -3.81 -19.63
C GLY A 317 -7.47 -4.64 -19.14
N PHE A 318 -6.47 -4.75 -20.00
CA PHE A 318 -5.29 -5.59 -19.78
C PHE A 318 -4.11 -4.76 -19.27
N GLN A 319 -3.45 -5.26 -18.23
CA GLN A 319 -2.24 -4.67 -17.66
C GLN A 319 -1.14 -5.73 -17.52
N LEU A 320 0.08 -5.33 -17.85
CA LEU A 320 1.30 -6.05 -17.53
C LEU A 320 2.16 -5.16 -16.65
N SER A 321 2.82 -5.70 -15.65
CA SER A 321 3.81 -4.92 -14.89
C SER A 321 5.03 -5.75 -14.54
N VAL A 322 6.12 -5.02 -14.32
CA VAL A 322 7.35 -5.52 -13.74
C VAL A 322 7.69 -4.66 -12.53
N ALA A 323 8.06 -5.31 -11.43
CA ALA A 323 8.54 -4.65 -10.23
C ALA A 323 9.84 -5.29 -9.76
N VAL A 324 10.78 -4.45 -9.36
CA VAL A 324 12.13 -4.86 -8.93
C VAL A 324 12.43 -4.20 -7.59
N LEU A 325 12.82 -5.00 -6.59
CA LEU A 325 13.41 -4.53 -5.33
C LEU A 325 14.94 -4.49 -5.47
N PHE A 326 15.58 -3.45 -5.01
CA PHE A 326 17.04 -3.28 -5.07
C PHE A 326 17.62 -2.70 -3.78
#